data_66133304d975fe13787374e6a19a32e8
#
_entry.id   66133304d975fe13787374e6a19a32e8
#
_cell.length_a   1.000
_cell.length_b   1.000
_cell.length_c   1.000
_cell.angle_alpha   90.00
_cell.angle_beta   90.00
_cell.angle_gamma   90.00
#
_symmetry.space_group_name_H-M   'P 1'
#
loop_
_entity.id
_entity.type
_entity.pdbx_description
1 polymer ?
#
loop_
_entity_poly.entity_id
_entity_poly.type
_entity_poly.pdbx_seq_one_letter_code
_entity_poly.pdbx_strand_id
1 'polypeptide(L)'
;NLNGSYMWRKSGSNNYMFWNKITGTDYSKYPHMGVFSPDYETDYSERLATNLRVIHNIPQIGLVVTLTANVIWKDRSWKSYGNDSIPIKYISRLDGKLYDFNPDDIDNEEFIGIDRRSTVNPTRLIREGVMPPLLTMNLNITKEIRDFLKVSFFANNMFRSTPLWESKKNPGSYTRRNTTENVFFFGLELTAIIR
;
A
#
# COMPACT_ATOMS: atom_id res chain seq x y z
N ASN A 1 27.59 2.72 -4.66
CA ASN A 1 26.84 1.97 -3.64
C ASN A 1 25.57 1.41 -4.27
N LEU A 2 25.31 0.13 -4.02
CA LEU A 2 24.07 -0.55 -4.38
C LEU A 2 23.44 -1.10 -3.10
N ASN A 3 22.18 -0.75 -2.83
CA ASN A 3 21.42 -1.22 -1.68
C ASN A 3 20.10 -1.82 -2.17
N GLY A 4 19.68 -2.91 -1.53
CA GLY A 4 18.39 -3.52 -1.76
C GLY A 4 17.63 -3.68 -0.44
N SER A 5 16.31 -3.57 -0.49
CA SER A 5 15.44 -3.82 0.64
C SER A 5 14.24 -4.64 0.21
N TYR A 6 13.92 -5.63 1.02
CA TYR A 6 12.67 -6.37 0.92
C TYR A 6 11.91 -6.24 2.24
N MET A 7 10.69 -5.80 2.15
CA MET A 7 9.79 -5.66 3.28
C MET A 7 8.56 -6.51 3.04
N TRP A 8 8.25 -7.33 4.02
CA TRP A 8 7.00 -8.04 4.11
C TRP A 8 6.34 -7.73 5.45
N ARG A 9 5.06 -7.42 5.43
CA ARG A 9 4.29 -7.09 6.62
C ARG A 9 2.99 -7.87 6.62
N LYS A 10 2.68 -8.44 7.78
CA LYS A 10 1.38 -8.98 8.14
C LYS A 10 0.88 -8.21 9.34
N SER A 11 -0.33 -7.69 9.29
CA SER A 11 -0.97 -7.06 10.42
C SER A 11 -2.44 -7.48 10.49
N GLY A 12 -2.92 -7.74 11.68
CA GLY A 12 -4.31 -8.09 11.96
C GLY A 12 -4.81 -7.35 13.19
N SER A 13 -6.10 -7.33 13.37
CA SER A 13 -6.74 -6.78 14.58
C SER A 13 -6.89 -7.87 15.62
N ASN A 14 -6.59 -7.57 16.88
CA ASN A 14 -6.92 -8.42 18.01
C ASN A 14 -8.35 -8.20 18.53
N ASN A 15 -9.08 -7.28 17.93
CA ASN A 15 -10.45 -6.95 18.31
C ASN A 15 -11.43 -7.83 17.54
N TYR A 16 -12.47 -8.28 18.25
CA TYR A 16 -13.60 -8.91 17.59
C TYR A 16 -14.28 -7.93 16.67
N MET A 17 -14.68 -8.43 15.50
CA MET A 17 -15.43 -7.64 14.53
C MET A 17 -16.92 -7.99 14.63
N PHE A 18 -17.74 -6.94 14.67
CA PHE A 18 -19.19 -7.08 14.71
C PHE A 18 -19.75 -6.78 13.33
N TRP A 19 -20.67 -7.61 12.87
CA TRP A 19 -21.33 -7.41 11.60
C TRP A 19 -22.79 -7.78 11.65
N ASN A 20 -23.63 -6.92 11.11
CA ASN A 20 -24.99 -7.28 10.82
C ASN A 20 -25.41 -6.69 9.46
N LYS A 21 -26.32 -7.34 8.81
CA LYS A 21 -26.99 -6.86 7.62
C LYS A 21 -28.16 -5.98 8.04
N ILE A 22 -27.92 -4.72 8.32
CA ILE A 22 -29.00 -3.77 8.54
C ILE A 22 -29.18 -2.96 7.26
N THR A 23 -30.32 -3.18 6.61
CA THR A 23 -30.87 -2.28 5.61
C THR A 23 -32.07 -1.57 6.21
N GLY A 24 -31.83 -0.33 6.70
CA GLY A 24 -32.89 0.45 7.33
C GLY A 24 -32.99 0.31 8.86
N THR A 25 -34.02 0.88 9.44
CA THR A 25 -34.27 0.94 10.89
C THR A 25 -35.04 -0.27 11.47
N ASP A 26 -35.33 -1.29 10.65
CA ASP A 26 -36.11 -2.43 11.08
C ASP A 26 -35.25 -3.49 11.74
N TYR A 27 -34.87 -3.22 12.98
CA TYR A 27 -34.09 -4.15 13.81
C TYR A 27 -34.86 -5.42 14.18
N SER A 28 -36.18 -5.45 14.04
CA SER A 28 -37.02 -6.59 14.38
C SER A 28 -36.80 -7.76 13.42
N LYS A 29 -36.38 -7.49 12.19
CA LYS A 29 -36.05 -8.53 11.20
C LYS A 29 -34.72 -9.19 11.40
N TYR A 30 -33.82 -8.57 12.19
CA TYR A 30 -32.45 -9.04 12.36
C TYR A 30 -32.12 -9.11 13.86
N PRO A 31 -32.62 -10.15 14.54
CA PRO A 31 -32.52 -10.24 16.01
C PRO A 31 -31.11 -10.47 16.52
N HIS A 32 -30.18 -10.82 15.64
CA HIS A 32 -28.83 -11.20 16.04
C HIS A 32 -27.77 -10.44 15.24
N MET A 33 -26.62 -10.23 15.87
CA MET A 33 -25.44 -9.59 15.29
C MET A 33 -24.26 -10.55 15.34
N GLY A 34 -23.70 -10.92 14.19
CA GLY A 34 -22.56 -11.81 14.09
C GLY A 34 -21.27 -11.19 14.65
N VAL A 35 -20.50 -12.00 15.36
CA VAL A 35 -19.21 -11.67 15.93
C VAL A 35 -18.14 -12.55 15.30
N PHE A 36 -17.19 -11.94 14.58
CA PHE A 36 -16.13 -12.64 13.87
C PHE A 36 -14.86 -12.72 14.68
N SER A 37 -14.04 -13.74 14.43
CA SER A 37 -12.73 -13.89 15.04
C SER A 37 -11.83 -12.68 14.75
N PRO A 38 -10.95 -12.31 15.69
CA PRO A 38 -9.93 -11.29 15.48
C PRO A 38 -9.03 -11.55 14.26
N ASP A 39 -8.77 -12.82 13.94
CA ASP A 39 -7.96 -13.22 12.78
C ASP A 39 -8.70 -13.18 11.44
N TYR A 40 -9.95 -12.76 11.47
CA TYR A 40 -10.81 -12.74 10.29
C TYR A 40 -10.26 -11.84 9.18
N GLU A 41 -9.74 -10.65 9.52
CA GLU A 41 -9.20 -9.70 8.57
C GLU A 41 -7.71 -9.46 8.83
N THR A 42 -6.89 -9.85 7.86
CA THR A 42 -5.45 -9.68 7.94
C THR A 42 -4.97 -8.85 6.75
N ASP A 43 -4.24 -7.77 7.03
CA ASP A 43 -3.59 -6.94 6.03
C ASP A 43 -2.19 -7.47 5.74
N TYR A 44 -1.88 -7.61 4.46
CA TYR A 44 -0.56 -7.96 3.98
C TYR A 44 -0.03 -6.84 3.09
N SER A 45 1.25 -6.55 3.23
CA SER A 45 1.96 -5.69 2.31
C SER A 45 3.33 -6.28 1.97
N GLU A 46 3.77 -6.05 0.74
CA GLU A 46 5.03 -6.56 0.23
C GLU A 46 5.66 -5.52 -0.69
N ARG A 47 6.94 -5.20 -0.43
CA ARG A 47 7.70 -4.23 -1.21
C ARG A 47 9.13 -4.70 -1.39
N LEU A 48 9.60 -4.70 -2.65
CA LEU A 48 10.99 -4.90 -3.03
C LEU A 48 11.49 -3.65 -3.73
N ALA A 49 12.56 -3.08 -3.22
CA ALA A 49 13.18 -1.89 -3.79
C ALA A 49 14.70 -2.00 -3.83
N THR A 50 15.32 -1.36 -4.81
CA THR A 50 16.76 -1.20 -4.91
C THR A 50 17.13 0.26 -5.12
N ASN A 51 18.24 0.67 -4.51
CA ASN A 51 18.83 1.99 -4.67
C ASN A 51 20.25 1.82 -5.19
N LEU A 52 20.57 2.51 -6.27
CA LEU A 52 21.92 2.63 -6.82
C LEU A 52 22.36 4.09 -6.66
N ARG A 53 23.55 4.30 -6.09
CA ARG A 53 24.22 5.58 -6.07
C ARG A 53 25.63 5.44 -6.62
N VAL A 54 25.91 6.16 -7.69
CA VAL A 54 27.22 6.26 -8.34
C VAL A 54 27.72 7.67 -8.13
N ILE A 55 28.92 7.79 -7.59
CA ILE A 55 29.62 9.07 -7.42
C ILE A 55 30.93 8.95 -8.20
N HIS A 56 31.11 9.84 -9.15
CA HIS A 56 32.35 9.96 -9.91
C HIS A 56 32.98 11.33 -9.60
N ASN A 57 34.13 11.30 -8.98
CA ASN A 57 34.89 12.50 -8.62
C ASN A 57 36.11 12.60 -9.54
N ILE A 58 36.27 13.74 -10.20
CA ILE A 58 37.39 14.07 -11.08
C ILE A 58 38.12 15.28 -10.48
N PRO A 59 39.04 15.04 -9.52
CA PRO A 59 39.68 16.12 -8.75
C PRO A 59 40.50 17.10 -9.63
N GLN A 60 41.07 16.57 -10.72
CA GLN A 60 41.92 17.37 -11.63
C GLN A 60 41.18 18.58 -12.21
N ILE A 61 39.90 18.46 -12.36
CA ILE A 61 39.07 19.54 -12.89
C ILE A 61 38.03 20.02 -11.86
N GLY A 62 38.05 19.52 -10.63
CA GLY A 62 37.08 19.89 -9.60
C GLY A 62 35.64 19.53 -9.95
N LEU A 63 35.40 18.37 -10.61
CA LEU A 63 34.08 17.93 -11.04
C LEU A 63 33.62 16.70 -10.26
N VAL A 64 32.42 16.77 -9.71
CA VAL A 64 31.75 15.64 -9.06
C VAL A 64 30.42 15.36 -9.77
N VAL A 65 30.25 14.15 -10.22
CA VAL A 65 28.99 13.66 -10.82
C VAL A 65 28.37 12.63 -9.89
N THR A 66 27.14 12.85 -9.46
CA THR A 66 26.38 11.91 -8.65
C THR A 66 25.11 11.48 -9.41
N LEU A 67 24.99 10.19 -9.64
CA LEU A 67 23.80 9.57 -10.18
C LEU A 67 23.12 8.74 -9.07
N THR A 68 21.84 8.93 -8.87
CA THR A 68 21.04 8.13 -7.95
C THR A 68 19.85 7.53 -8.70
N ALA A 69 19.68 6.22 -8.62
CA ALA A 69 18.54 5.54 -9.18
C ALA A 69 17.83 4.73 -8.08
N ASN A 70 16.52 4.83 -8.03
CA ASN A 70 15.65 4.03 -7.17
C ASN A 70 14.69 3.24 -8.05
N VAL A 71 14.62 1.93 -7.81
CA VAL A 71 13.66 1.05 -8.49
C VAL A 71 12.83 0.34 -7.46
N ILE A 72 11.51 0.50 -7.54
CA ILE A 72 10.56 -0.30 -6.79
C ILE A 72 10.07 -1.40 -7.71
N TRP A 73 10.61 -2.61 -7.54
CA TRP A 73 10.32 -3.77 -8.38
C TRP A 73 8.97 -4.40 -8.09
N LYS A 74 8.63 -4.45 -6.81
CA LYS A 74 7.42 -5.08 -6.33
C LYS A 74 6.79 -4.21 -5.26
N ASP A 75 5.51 -3.97 -5.41
CA ASP A 75 4.72 -3.23 -4.44
C ASP A 75 3.29 -3.72 -4.55
N ARG A 76 2.80 -4.31 -3.48
CA ARG A 76 1.41 -4.73 -3.40
C ARG A 76 0.93 -4.78 -1.97
N SER A 77 -0.36 -4.56 -1.80
CA SER A 77 -1.06 -4.79 -0.56
C SER A 77 -2.35 -5.54 -0.83
N TRP A 78 -2.76 -6.38 0.10
CA TRP A 78 -4.03 -7.07 0.02
C TRP A 78 -4.54 -7.40 1.40
N LYS A 79 -5.85 -7.63 1.47
CA LYS A 79 -6.49 -8.16 2.67
C LYS A 79 -6.82 -9.63 2.46
N SER A 80 -6.64 -10.42 3.51
CA SER A 80 -7.11 -11.78 3.59
C SER A 80 -8.22 -11.85 4.63
N TYR A 81 -9.31 -12.47 4.28
CA TYR A 81 -10.47 -12.61 5.18
C TYR A 81 -10.57 -14.02 5.80
N GLY A 82 -9.46 -14.78 5.75
CA GLY A 82 -9.43 -16.16 6.21
C GLY A 82 -10.25 -17.10 5.31
N ASN A 83 -10.30 -18.36 5.71
CA ASN A 83 -11.14 -19.36 5.04
C ASN A 83 -12.58 -19.31 5.56
N ASP A 84 -12.80 -18.79 6.79
CA ASP A 84 -14.06 -18.76 7.47
C ASP A 84 -14.58 -17.32 7.53
N SER A 85 -15.43 -16.99 6.59
CA SER A 85 -16.19 -15.75 6.62
C SER A 85 -17.40 -15.81 7.56
N ILE A 86 -17.53 -16.91 8.31
CA ILE A 86 -18.63 -17.19 9.22
C ILE A 86 -18.30 -16.63 10.60
N PRO A 87 -19.25 -16.01 11.31
CA PRO A 87 -19.04 -15.58 12.69
C PRO A 87 -18.81 -16.79 13.61
N ILE A 88 -18.09 -16.57 14.69
CA ILE A 88 -17.85 -17.58 15.74
C ILE A 88 -18.82 -17.44 16.92
N LYS A 89 -19.41 -16.27 17.06
CA LYS A 89 -20.37 -15.92 18.09
C LYS A 89 -21.42 -14.98 17.53
N TYR A 90 -22.49 -14.77 18.28
CA TYR A 90 -23.45 -13.72 18.00
C TYR A 90 -23.91 -13.02 19.27
N ILE A 91 -24.30 -11.76 19.13
CA ILE A 91 -24.99 -11.01 20.17
C ILE A 91 -26.47 -11.02 19.84
N SER A 92 -27.27 -11.55 20.76
CA SER A 92 -28.73 -11.48 20.67
C SER A 92 -29.19 -10.06 21.07
N ARG A 93 -29.97 -9.42 20.22
CA ARG A 93 -30.58 -8.11 20.50
C ARG A 93 -31.76 -8.22 21.44
N LEU A 94 -32.30 -9.43 21.63
CA LEU A 94 -33.45 -9.68 22.50
C LEU A 94 -33.07 -9.54 23.97
N ASP A 95 -31.87 -9.96 24.34
CA ASP A 95 -31.40 -9.97 25.72
C ASP A 95 -30.01 -9.34 25.94
N GLY A 96 -29.35 -8.92 24.83
CA GLY A 96 -28.03 -8.30 24.87
C GLY A 96 -26.87 -9.23 25.18
N LYS A 97 -27.08 -10.54 25.21
CA LYS A 97 -26.06 -11.52 25.58
C LYS A 97 -25.30 -12.04 24.37
N LEU A 98 -24.08 -12.51 24.65
CA LEU A 98 -23.19 -13.15 23.70
C LEU A 98 -23.35 -14.66 23.78
N TYR A 99 -23.54 -15.28 22.63
CA TYR A 99 -23.69 -16.72 22.45
C TYR A 99 -22.67 -17.26 21.46
N ASP A 100 -22.32 -18.53 21.58
CA ASP A 100 -21.54 -19.22 20.56
C ASP A 100 -22.40 -19.47 19.33
N PHE A 101 -21.82 -19.28 18.13
CA PHE A 101 -22.50 -19.49 16.86
C PHE A 101 -22.04 -20.81 16.24
N ASN A 102 -22.98 -21.66 15.89
CA ASN A 102 -22.67 -22.87 15.14
C ASN A 102 -22.63 -22.51 13.65
N PRO A 103 -21.51 -22.76 12.94
CA PRO A 103 -21.37 -22.47 11.51
C PRO A 103 -22.45 -23.12 10.62
N ASP A 104 -22.99 -24.25 11.02
CA ASP A 104 -24.02 -24.96 10.27
C ASP A 104 -25.39 -24.24 10.29
N ASP A 105 -25.58 -23.32 11.23
CA ASP A 105 -26.82 -22.57 11.40
C ASP A 105 -26.86 -21.28 10.55
N ILE A 106 -25.86 -21.03 9.71
CA ILE A 106 -25.75 -19.77 8.93
C ILE A 106 -26.95 -19.54 8.00
N ASP A 107 -27.56 -20.61 7.53
CA ASP A 107 -28.71 -20.58 6.62
C ASP A 107 -30.05 -20.76 7.37
N ASN A 108 -30.03 -20.79 8.72
CA ASN A 108 -31.21 -20.92 9.53
C ASN A 108 -31.97 -19.59 9.61
N GLU A 109 -33.30 -19.62 9.48
CA GLU A 109 -34.16 -18.43 9.54
C GLU A 109 -34.04 -17.63 10.85
N GLU A 110 -33.70 -18.30 11.98
CA GLU A 110 -33.46 -17.65 13.26
C GLU A 110 -32.28 -16.67 13.20
N PHE A 111 -31.27 -16.97 12.37
CA PHE A 111 -30.06 -16.15 12.20
C PHE A 111 -30.09 -15.27 10.97
N ILE A 112 -31.27 -14.97 10.46
CA ILE A 112 -31.43 -14.06 9.34
C ILE A 112 -30.72 -12.73 9.61
N GLY A 113 -29.84 -12.30 8.69
CA GLY A 113 -28.99 -11.11 8.87
C GLY A 113 -27.59 -11.39 9.40
N ILE A 114 -27.30 -12.60 9.87
CA ILE A 114 -25.94 -13.08 10.08
C ILE A 114 -25.46 -13.69 8.75
N ASP A 115 -24.74 -12.90 7.96
CA ASP A 115 -24.25 -13.35 6.65
C ASP A 115 -22.76 -13.73 6.72
N ARG A 116 -22.36 -14.56 5.76
CA ARG A 116 -20.94 -14.66 5.40
C ARG A 116 -20.47 -13.30 4.89
N ARG A 117 -19.50 -12.71 5.54
CA ARG A 117 -19.02 -11.37 5.16
C ARG A 117 -18.46 -11.31 3.75
N SER A 118 -17.95 -12.43 3.24
CA SER A 118 -17.46 -12.56 1.87
C SER A 118 -18.57 -12.45 0.80
N THR A 119 -19.80 -12.84 1.12
CA THR A 119 -20.92 -12.76 0.18
C THR A 119 -21.44 -11.34 0.01
N VAL A 120 -21.24 -10.48 1.05
CA VAL A 120 -21.70 -9.08 1.02
C VAL A 120 -20.86 -8.23 0.08
N ASN A 121 -19.58 -8.56 -0.10
CA ASN A 121 -18.69 -7.84 -1.01
C ASN A 121 -17.65 -8.77 -1.64
N PRO A 122 -18.02 -9.52 -2.68
CA PRO A 122 -17.12 -10.49 -3.32
C PRO A 122 -15.86 -9.85 -3.90
N THR A 123 -15.87 -8.54 -4.24
CA THR A 123 -14.68 -7.85 -4.74
C THR A 123 -13.56 -7.75 -3.68
N ARG A 124 -13.89 -7.88 -2.40
CA ARG A 124 -12.90 -7.93 -1.31
C ARG A 124 -12.05 -9.19 -1.35
N LEU A 125 -12.57 -10.29 -1.87
CA LEU A 125 -11.84 -11.55 -2.02
C LEU A 125 -10.81 -11.50 -3.15
N ILE A 126 -10.96 -10.57 -4.08
CA ILE A 126 -10.04 -10.44 -5.21
C ILE A 126 -8.75 -9.81 -4.71
N ARG A 127 -7.67 -10.58 -4.81
CA ARG A 127 -6.32 -10.09 -4.51
C ARG A 127 -5.85 -9.20 -5.64
N GLU A 128 -5.50 -7.95 -5.31
CA GLU A 128 -4.88 -7.05 -6.27
C GLU A 128 -3.56 -7.58 -6.81
N GLY A 129 -3.26 -7.21 -8.05
CA GLY A 129 -2.01 -7.54 -8.70
C GLY A 129 -0.81 -6.78 -8.11
N VAL A 130 0.37 -7.19 -8.52
CA VAL A 130 1.60 -6.44 -8.26
C VAL A 130 1.59 -5.20 -9.14
N MET A 131 1.82 -4.02 -8.55
CA MET A 131 1.98 -2.80 -9.32
C MET A 131 3.22 -2.89 -10.22
N PRO A 132 3.19 -2.32 -11.42
CA PRO A 132 4.34 -2.33 -12.31
C PRO A 132 5.56 -1.63 -11.67
N PRO A 133 6.80 -1.99 -12.05
CA PRO A 133 8.00 -1.38 -11.50
C PRO A 133 7.98 0.14 -11.67
N LEU A 134 8.49 0.85 -10.68
CA LEU A 134 8.63 2.30 -10.68
C LEU A 134 10.11 2.67 -10.61
N LEU A 135 10.60 3.38 -11.62
CA LEU A 135 11.97 3.91 -11.68
C LEU A 135 11.96 5.41 -11.41
N THR A 136 12.78 5.85 -10.49
CA THR A 136 13.15 7.25 -10.33
C THR A 136 14.66 7.41 -10.47
N MET A 137 15.12 8.47 -11.12
CA MET A 137 16.53 8.72 -11.36
C MET A 137 16.86 10.19 -11.24
N ASN A 138 17.91 10.49 -10.50
CA ASN A 138 18.36 11.85 -10.22
C ASN A 138 19.83 11.98 -10.60
N LEU A 139 20.19 13.13 -11.15
CA LEU A 139 21.54 13.50 -11.51
C LEU A 139 21.92 14.80 -10.80
N ASN A 140 23.10 14.82 -10.24
CA ASN A 140 23.72 16.03 -9.72
C ASN A 140 25.14 16.13 -10.27
N ILE A 141 25.47 17.28 -10.83
CA ILE A 141 26.80 17.61 -11.34
C ILE A 141 27.28 18.87 -10.65
N THR A 142 28.33 18.76 -9.85
CA THR A 142 28.91 19.88 -9.14
C THR A 142 30.29 20.18 -9.70
N LYS A 143 30.51 21.41 -10.09
CA LYS A 143 31.79 21.96 -10.54
C LYS A 143 32.32 22.94 -9.51
N GLU A 144 33.50 22.67 -8.95
CA GLU A 144 34.25 23.60 -8.14
C GLU A 144 35.13 24.46 -9.03
N ILE A 145 34.99 25.77 -8.92
CA ILE A 145 35.79 26.75 -9.64
C ILE A 145 36.69 27.46 -8.62
N ARG A 146 37.93 27.01 -8.55
CA ARG A 146 38.86 27.40 -7.52
C ARG A 146 38.22 27.17 -6.11
N ASP A 147 38.73 27.81 -5.09
CA ASP A 147 38.27 27.58 -3.71
C ASP A 147 37.11 28.49 -3.28
N PHE A 148 36.54 29.27 -4.22
CA PHE A 148 35.54 30.28 -3.86
C PHE A 148 34.17 30.12 -4.46
N LEU A 149 34.01 29.31 -5.51
CA LEU A 149 32.73 29.15 -6.20
C LEU A 149 32.44 27.69 -6.51
N LYS A 150 31.23 27.26 -6.19
CA LYS A 150 30.65 25.96 -6.64
C LYS A 150 29.42 26.22 -7.49
N VAL A 151 29.34 25.51 -8.60
CA VAL A 151 28.19 25.52 -9.50
C VAL A 151 27.65 24.10 -9.53
N SER A 152 26.41 23.91 -9.13
CA SER A 152 25.75 22.61 -9.14
C SER A 152 24.56 22.63 -10.07
N PHE A 153 24.53 21.70 -11.01
CA PHE A 153 23.37 21.39 -11.81
C PHE A 153 22.69 20.14 -11.23
N PHE A 154 21.39 20.18 -11.06
CA PHE A 154 20.61 19.02 -10.65
C PHE A 154 19.43 18.76 -11.56
N ALA A 155 19.14 17.50 -11.81
CA ALA A 155 17.98 17.03 -12.53
C ALA A 155 17.36 15.87 -11.75
N ASN A 156 16.11 16.03 -11.33
CA ASN A 156 15.39 15.04 -10.54
C ASN A 156 14.27 14.42 -11.35
N ASN A 157 14.03 13.14 -11.13
CA ASN A 157 13.01 12.34 -11.81
C ASN A 157 13.14 12.36 -13.34
N MET A 158 14.36 12.19 -13.85
CA MET A 158 14.73 12.35 -15.25
C MET A 158 13.86 11.52 -16.22
N PHE A 159 13.38 10.35 -15.82
CA PHE A 159 12.60 9.47 -16.68
C PHE A 159 11.09 9.56 -16.49
N ARG A 160 10.60 10.31 -15.50
CA ARG A 160 9.16 10.47 -15.22
C ARG A 160 8.37 9.17 -15.42
N SER A 161 8.83 8.10 -14.82
CA SER A 161 8.17 6.79 -14.93
C SER A 161 6.78 6.86 -14.27
N THR A 162 5.73 6.73 -15.06
CA THR A 162 4.34 6.70 -14.60
C THR A 162 3.60 5.54 -15.25
N PRO A 163 3.96 4.29 -14.95
CA PRO A 163 3.36 3.13 -15.59
C PRO A 163 1.87 3.03 -15.28
N LEU A 164 1.11 2.62 -16.29
CA LEU A 164 -0.30 2.31 -16.15
C LEU A 164 -0.46 0.96 -15.46
N TRP A 165 -1.46 0.88 -14.61
CA TRP A 165 -1.82 -0.33 -13.90
C TRP A 165 -3.33 -0.54 -13.93
N GLU A 166 -3.74 -1.75 -14.26
CA GLU A 166 -5.14 -2.15 -14.27
C GLU A 166 -5.51 -2.84 -12.95
N SER A 167 -6.60 -2.41 -12.34
CA SER A 167 -7.12 -3.02 -11.14
C SER A 167 -7.79 -4.36 -11.46
N LYS A 168 -7.38 -5.41 -10.75
CA LYS A 168 -8.06 -6.71 -10.82
C LYS A 168 -9.44 -6.69 -10.14
N LYS A 169 -9.64 -5.78 -9.19
CA LYS A 169 -10.93 -5.61 -8.52
C LYS A 169 -11.98 -4.97 -9.42
N ASN A 170 -11.52 -4.07 -10.27
CA ASN A 170 -12.37 -3.34 -11.22
C ASN A 170 -11.75 -3.45 -12.62
N PRO A 171 -11.98 -4.57 -13.35
CA PRO A 171 -11.48 -4.74 -14.70
C PRO A 171 -11.91 -3.59 -15.61
N GLY A 172 -10.97 -3.09 -16.44
CA GLY A 172 -11.17 -1.91 -17.26
C GLY A 172 -10.89 -0.58 -16.57
N SER A 173 -10.60 -0.58 -15.26
CA SER A 173 -10.17 0.61 -14.53
C SER A 173 -8.65 0.69 -14.50
N TYR A 174 -8.11 1.75 -15.12
CA TYR A 174 -6.67 2.00 -15.21
C TYR A 174 -6.27 3.16 -14.33
N THR A 175 -5.22 2.97 -13.54
CA THR A 175 -4.62 4.00 -12.72
C THR A 175 -3.15 4.17 -13.09
N ARG A 176 -2.68 5.41 -13.16
CA ARG A 176 -1.24 5.66 -13.28
C ARG A 176 -0.60 5.50 -11.91
N ARG A 177 0.43 4.68 -11.86
CA ARG A 177 1.28 4.64 -10.68
C ARG A 177 2.06 5.95 -10.61
N ASN A 178 1.59 6.86 -9.77
CA ASN A 178 2.16 8.17 -9.59
C ASN A 178 2.52 8.36 -8.12
N THR A 179 3.71 8.89 -7.85
CA THR A 179 4.02 9.50 -6.55
C THR A 179 4.04 11.00 -6.76
N THR A 180 3.65 11.77 -5.79
CA THR A 180 3.73 13.24 -5.81
C THR A 180 5.15 13.75 -6.10
N GLU A 181 6.15 12.89 -5.98
CA GLU A 181 7.56 13.17 -6.19
C GLU A 181 8.06 12.90 -7.62
N ASN A 182 7.21 12.35 -8.51
CA ASN A 182 7.62 11.95 -9.87
C ASN A 182 7.57 13.09 -10.90
N VAL A 183 7.58 14.32 -10.46
CA VAL A 183 7.68 15.46 -11.37
C VAL A 183 9.12 15.68 -11.78
N PHE A 184 9.40 15.68 -13.09
CA PHE A 184 10.72 16.08 -13.59
C PHE A 184 10.95 17.55 -13.30
N PHE A 185 12.07 17.86 -12.66
CA PHE A 185 12.53 19.22 -12.48
C PHE A 185 14.06 19.28 -12.50
N PHE A 186 14.59 20.42 -12.90
CA PHE A 186 16.02 20.69 -12.92
C PHE A 186 16.30 22.11 -12.46
N GLY A 187 17.54 22.37 -12.04
CA GLY A 187 17.94 23.68 -11.62
C GLY A 187 19.46 23.83 -11.53
N LEU A 188 19.87 25.03 -11.24
CA LEU A 188 21.25 25.42 -10.95
C LEU A 188 21.35 26.03 -9.56
N GLU A 189 22.37 25.67 -8.85
CA GLU A 189 22.72 26.24 -7.55
C GLU A 189 24.13 26.84 -7.65
N LEU A 190 24.28 28.06 -7.15
CA LEU A 190 25.55 28.76 -7.05
C LEU A 190 25.88 28.97 -5.57
N THR A 191 27.03 28.47 -5.12
CA THR A 191 27.51 28.66 -3.74
C THR A 191 28.82 29.44 -3.78
N ALA A 192 28.84 30.66 -3.24
CA ALA A 192 30.03 31.45 -3.05
C ALA A 192 30.58 31.25 -1.62
N ILE A 193 31.87 30.98 -1.50
CA ILE A 193 32.58 30.89 -0.22
C ILE A 193 33.32 32.22 -0.01
N ILE A 194 32.83 33.04 0.91
CA ILE A 194 33.46 34.31 1.29
C ILE A 194 34.38 33.99 2.45
N ARG A 195 35.67 34.27 2.27
CA ARG A 195 36.69 34.14 3.30
C ARG A 195 37.03 35.49 3.90
#